data_31fece5a4ee1e206504f9e46716377d2
#
_entry.id   31fece5a4ee1e206504f9e46716377d2
#
_cell.length_a   1.000
_cell.length_b   1.000
_cell.length_c   1.000
_cell.angle_alpha   90.00
_cell.angle_beta   90.00
_cell.angle_gamma   90.00
#
_symmetry.space_group_name_H-M   'P 1'
#
loop_
_entity.id
_entity.type
_entity.pdbx_description
1 polymer ?
#
loop_
_entity_poly.entity_id
_entity_poly.type
_entity_poly.pdbx_seq_one_letter_code
_entity_poly.pdbx_strand_id
1 'polypeptide(L)'
;MTANALPAEGRCTCDAVRYRIDAAPIIVHACHCSWCQRETGTVFAWNALFERDRIEVLQGEGALEEVATPSASGKGQRIVRCRHCRTALWSHYPGGGNAIAFVRAGTLEHAGAFPPDVHIFTSTKQPWLALPADAKTYAEFYDPKAVWSDAQRARYRAAKERAGEA
;
A
#
# COMPACT_ATOMS: atom_id res chain seq x y z
N MET A 1 6.44 11.31 -10.43
CA MET A 1 6.67 11.79 -9.05
C MET A 1 7.46 13.10 -9.11
N THR A 2 6.94 14.16 -8.51
CA THR A 2 7.70 15.40 -8.37
C THR A 2 8.81 15.20 -7.34
N ALA A 3 10.03 15.70 -7.63
CA ALA A 3 11.22 15.52 -6.79
C ALA A 3 11.09 16.00 -5.32
N ASN A 4 10.03 16.74 -5.00
CA ASN A 4 9.77 17.32 -3.67
C ASN A 4 8.82 16.49 -2.78
N ALA A 5 8.47 15.25 -3.17
CA ALA A 5 7.51 14.42 -2.40
C ALA A 5 8.18 13.56 -1.32
N LEU A 6 9.50 13.58 -1.21
CA LEU A 6 10.26 12.80 -0.22
C LEU A 6 11.15 13.70 0.64
N PRO A 7 11.33 13.37 1.93
CA PRO A 7 10.61 12.31 2.65
C PRO A 7 9.11 12.59 2.73
N ALA A 8 8.28 11.53 2.59
CA ALA A 8 6.84 11.65 2.70
C ALA A 8 6.40 11.41 4.15
N GLU A 9 5.62 12.32 4.71
CA GLU A 9 5.00 12.14 6.02
C GLU A 9 3.55 11.66 5.88
N GLY A 10 3.09 10.92 6.86
CA GLY A 10 1.73 10.44 6.94
C GLY A 10 1.25 10.33 8.38
N ARG A 11 -0.07 10.26 8.53
CA ARG A 11 -0.71 10.20 9.85
C ARG A 11 -2.08 9.54 9.83
N CYS A 12 -2.54 9.14 11.00
CA CYS A 12 -3.93 8.75 11.19
C CYS A 12 -4.83 10.00 11.37
N THR A 13 -6.15 9.80 11.25
CA THR A 13 -7.14 10.90 11.31
C THR A 13 -7.13 11.66 12.63
N CYS A 14 -6.85 11.00 13.77
CA CYS A 14 -6.82 11.64 15.09
C CYS A 14 -5.43 12.16 15.50
N ASP A 15 -4.45 12.06 14.61
CA ASP A 15 -3.07 12.52 14.81
C ASP A 15 -2.27 11.79 15.92
N ALA A 16 -2.83 10.73 16.50
CA ALA A 16 -2.14 9.94 17.52
C ALA A 16 -0.95 9.15 16.97
N VAL A 17 -0.94 8.83 15.66
CA VAL A 17 0.14 8.17 14.96
C VAL A 17 0.62 9.04 13.82
N ARG A 18 1.94 9.29 13.78
CA ARG A 18 2.65 9.94 12.67
C ARG A 18 3.83 9.09 12.22
N TYR A 19 4.08 9.05 10.94
CA TYR A 19 5.18 8.27 10.36
C TYR A 19 5.81 9.02 9.19
N ARG A 20 7.03 8.63 8.83
CA ARG A 20 7.80 9.18 7.71
C ARG A 20 8.34 8.05 6.85
N ILE A 21 8.41 8.29 5.55
CA ILE A 21 8.97 7.38 4.55
C ILE A 21 10.06 8.11 3.79
N ASP A 22 11.26 7.56 3.76
CA ASP A 22 12.45 8.17 3.16
C ASP A 22 12.77 7.63 1.74
N ALA A 23 11.87 6.85 1.16
CA ALA A 23 12.07 6.20 -0.14
C ALA A 23 10.89 6.42 -1.08
N ALA A 24 11.13 6.39 -2.39
CA ALA A 24 10.07 6.29 -3.39
C ALA A 24 9.36 4.93 -3.29
N PRO A 25 8.04 4.84 -3.58
CA PRO A 25 7.35 3.55 -3.58
C PRO A 25 7.97 2.60 -4.60
N ILE A 26 7.91 1.30 -4.31
CA ILE A 26 8.23 0.25 -5.30
C ILE A 26 7.22 0.34 -6.44
N ILE A 27 5.94 0.42 -6.11
CA ILE A 27 4.84 0.62 -7.06
C ILE A 27 3.60 1.12 -6.31
N VAL A 28 2.71 1.81 -7.00
CA VAL A 28 1.44 2.29 -6.46
C VAL A 28 0.27 1.59 -7.15
N HIS A 29 -0.60 0.95 -6.37
CA HIS A 29 -1.77 0.23 -6.85
C HIS A 29 -3.08 0.95 -6.55
N ALA A 30 -4.01 0.95 -7.51
CA ALA A 30 -5.43 1.04 -7.26
C ALA A 30 -6.05 -0.37 -7.35
N CYS A 31 -6.36 -0.99 -6.21
CA CYS A 31 -6.91 -2.34 -6.16
C CYS A 31 -8.43 -2.30 -6.11
N HIS A 32 -9.09 -2.76 -7.18
CA HIS A 32 -10.55 -2.76 -7.33
C HIS A 32 -11.24 -4.04 -6.87
N CYS A 33 -10.53 -4.99 -6.23
CA CYS A 33 -11.17 -6.22 -5.77
C CYS A 33 -12.26 -5.93 -4.73
N SER A 34 -13.32 -6.74 -4.73
CA SER A 34 -14.48 -6.55 -3.83
C SER A 34 -14.11 -6.59 -2.34
N TRP A 35 -13.04 -7.31 -1.98
CA TRP A 35 -12.52 -7.35 -0.61
C TRP A 35 -11.90 -6.01 -0.20
N CYS A 36 -11.07 -5.42 -1.07
CA CYS A 36 -10.50 -4.11 -0.84
C CYS A 36 -11.58 -3.03 -0.76
N GLN A 37 -12.57 -3.07 -1.65
CA GLN A 37 -13.71 -2.15 -1.61
C GLN A 37 -14.44 -2.20 -0.26
N ARG A 38 -14.74 -3.42 0.26
CA ARG A 38 -15.40 -3.59 1.56
C ARG A 38 -14.52 -3.16 2.72
N GLU A 39 -13.24 -3.49 2.69
CA GLU A 39 -12.29 -3.17 3.76
C GLU A 39 -12.07 -1.66 3.90
N THR A 40 -12.03 -0.94 2.77
CA THR A 40 -11.78 0.51 2.77
C THR A 40 -13.02 1.37 2.71
N GLY A 41 -14.19 0.80 2.34
CA GLY A 41 -15.42 1.55 2.10
C GLY A 41 -15.35 2.47 0.88
N THR A 42 -14.43 2.19 -0.08
CA THR A 42 -14.19 3.01 -1.28
C THR A 42 -14.24 2.15 -2.55
N VAL A 43 -14.15 2.79 -3.71
CA VAL A 43 -14.18 2.12 -5.03
C VAL A 43 -12.91 1.32 -5.34
N PHE A 44 -11.82 1.59 -4.64
CA PHE A 44 -10.56 0.82 -4.68
C PHE A 44 -9.72 1.10 -3.43
N ALA A 45 -8.85 0.18 -3.08
CA ALA A 45 -7.80 0.46 -2.10
C ALA A 45 -6.60 1.08 -2.82
N TRP A 46 -6.20 2.28 -2.39
CA TRP A 46 -5.04 3.01 -2.91
C TRP A 46 -3.82 2.72 -2.05
N ASN A 47 -2.95 1.84 -2.57
CA ASN A 47 -1.81 1.29 -1.84
C ASN A 47 -0.49 1.63 -2.52
N ALA A 48 0.38 2.32 -1.81
CA ALA A 48 1.77 2.53 -2.21
C ALA A 48 2.67 1.51 -1.49
N LEU A 49 3.44 0.72 -2.23
CA LEU A 49 4.29 -0.33 -1.69
C LEU A 49 5.67 0.22 -1.35
N PHE A 50 6.08 0.00 -0.12
CA PHE A 50 7.41 0.39 0.38
C PHE A 50 8.07 -0.77 1.11
N GLU A 51 9.38 -0.76 1.18
CA GLU A 51 10.12 -1.57 2.14
C GLU A 51 9.72 -1.10 3.55
N ARG A 52 9.36 -2.05 4.44
CA ARG A 52 8.91 -1.72 5.80
C ARG A 52 9.98 -0.98 6.62
N ASP A 53 11.25 -1.29 6.40
CA ASP A 53 12.38 -0.65 7.06
C ASP A 53 12.63 0.81 6.62
N ARG A 54 11.88 1.31 5.61
CA ARG A 54 11.86 2.71 5.19
C ARG A 54 10.76 3.54 5.83
N ILE A 55 9.94 2.91 6.68
CA ILE A 55 8.87 3.59 7.42
C ILE A 55 9.31 3.76 8.87
N GLU A 56 9.58 5.00 9.25
CA GLU A 56 9.87 5.41 10.62
C GLU A 56 8.58 5.90 11.29
N VAL A 57 8.25 5.36 12.45
CA VAL A 57 7.16 5.88 13.28
C VAL A 57 7.69 7.02 14.11
N LEU A 58 7.26 8.25 13.80
CA LEU A 58 7.73 9.47 14.49
C LEU A 58 7.00 9.68 15.82
N GLN A 59 5.74 9.22 15.88
CA GLN A 59 4.88 9.40 17.05
C GLN A 59 3.87 8.26 17.14
N GLY A 60 3.55 7.83 18.36
CA GLY A 60 2.43 6.95 18.64
C GLY A 60 2.67 5.48 18.29
N GLU A 61 3.90 4.97 18.39
CA GLU A 61 4.19 3.55 18.16
C GLU A 61 3.31 2.64 19.05
N GLY A 62 3.13 2.98 20.32
CA GLY A 62 2.21 2.27 21.23
C GLY A 62 0.72 2.40 20.90
N ALA A 63 0.34 3.30 19.98
CA ALA A 63 -1.01 3.45 19.45
C ALA A 63 -1.24 2.65 18.16
N LEU A 64 -0.25 1.92 17.68
CA LEU A 64 -0.41 0.98 16.56
C LEU A 64 -1.03 -0.34 17.05
N GLU A 65 -1.91 -0.89 16.23
CA GLU A 65 -2.55 -2.19 16.42
C GLU A 65 -2.50 -2.95 15.11
N GLU A 66 -2.01 -4.18 15.13
CA GLU A 66 -2.04 -5.06 13.98
C GLU A 66 -3.25 -6.00 14.05
N VAL A 67 -4.09 -5.99 13.03
CA VAL A 67 -5.33 -6.77 12.96
C VAL A 67 -5.25 -7.75 11.79
N ALA A 68 -5.35 -9.06 12.10
CA ALA A 68 -5.50 -10.08 11.09
C ALA A 68 -6.86 -9.93 10.39
N THR A 69 -6.85 -9.85 9.08
CA THR A 69 -8.04 -9.57 8.26
C THR A 69 -8.07 -10.52 7.07
N PRO A 70 -9.21 -11.12 6.71
CA PRO A 70 -9.32 -11.91 5.50
C PRO A 70 -8.96 -11.11 4.24
N SER A 71 -8.56 -11.80 3.17
CA SER A 71 -8.28 -11.18 1.87
C SER A 71 -8.75 -12.08 0.72
N ALA A 72 -8.85 -11.51 -0.49
CA ALA A 72 -9.29 -12.23 -1.69
C ALA A 72 -8.43 -13.45 -2.01
N SER A 73 -7.15 -13.46 -1.64
CA SER A 73 -6.25 -14.58 -1.87
C SER A 73 -6.52 -15.81 -0.98
N GLY A 74 -7.41 -15.69 0.01
CA GLY A 74 -7.63 -16.71 1.04
C GLY A 74 -6.52 -16.80 2.10
N LYS A 75 -5.37 -16.15 1.87
CA LYS A 75 -4.21 -16.18 2.78
C LYS A 75 -4.24 -15.10 3.85
N GLY A 76 -5.24 -14.21 3.82
CA GLY A 76 -5.37 -13.08 4.74
C GLY A 76 -4.39 -11.94 4.47
N GLN A 77 -4.47 -10.96 5.33
CA GLN A 77 -3.55 -9.81 5.44
C GLN A 77 -3.50 -9.38 6.89
N ARG A 78 -2.46 -8.68 7.29
CA ARG A 78 -2.38 -7.99 8.58
C ARG A 78 -2.42 -6.51 8.32
N ILE A 79 -3.36 -5.81 8.94
CA ILE A 79 -3.56 -4.38 8.75
C ILE A 79 -3.10 -3.67 10.02
N VAL A 80 -2.13 -2.79 9.87
CA VAL A 80 -1.67 -1.90 10.94
C VAL A 80 -2.57 -0.67 10.97
N ARG A 81 -3.22 -0.45 12.11
CA ARG A 81 -4.21 0.61 12.36
C ARG A 81 -3.82 1.44 13.57
N CYS A 82 -4.32 2.67 13.60
CA CYS A 82 -4.38 3.42 14.84
C CYS A 82 -5.46 2.82 15.75
N ARG A 83 -5.10 2.43 17.00
CA ARG A 83 -6.06 1.86 17.96
C ARG A 83 -7.15 2.83 18.41
N HIS A 84 -6.91 4.15 18.30
CA HIS A 84 -7.87 5.18 18.72
C HIS A 84 -8.93 5.46 17.65
N CYS A 85 -8.52 5.87 16.44
CA CYS A 85 -9.45 6.24 15.37
C CYS A 85 -9.69 5.15 14.34
N ARG A 86 -9.01 3.99 14.46
CA ARG A 86 -9.12 2.82 13.58
C ARG A 86 -8.68 3.07 12.12
N THR A 87 -8.10 4.22 11.81
CA THR A 87 -7.53 4.49 10.48
C THR A 87 -6.49 3.42 10.15
N ALA A 88 -6.67 2.72 9.01
CA ALA A 88 -5.68 1.81 8.46
C ALA A 88 -4.52 2.62 7.87
N LEU A 89 -3.29 2.31 8.26
CA LEU A 89 -2.08 3.01 7.81
C LEU A 89 -1.35 2.20 6.75
N TRP A 90 -1.09 0.91 7.00
CA TRP A 90 -0.53 0.00 6.01
C TRP A 90 -0.97 -1.44 6.28
N SER A 91 -0.78 -2.29 5.27
CA SER A 91 -1.04 -3.73 5.37
C SER A 91 0.21 -4.53 5.03
N HIS A 92 0.28 -5.73 5.58
CA HIS A 92 1.23 -6.77 5.20
C HIS A 92 0.48 -7.94 4.57
N TYR A 93 0.90 -8.35 3.38
CA TYR A 93 0.36 -9.53 2.68
C TYR A 93 1.38 -10.66 2.68
N PRO A 94 0.96 -11.94 2.68
CA PRO A 94 1.87 -13.09 2.81
C PRO A 94 3.01 -13.12 1.79
N GLY A 95 2.79 -12.63 0.56
CA GLY A 95 3.84 -12.57 -0.46
C GLY A 95 5.01 -11.64 -0.13
N GLY A 96 4.71 -10.54 0.57
CA GLY A 96 5.71 -9.55 1.02
C GLY A 96 6.14 -9.73 2.48
N GLY A 97 5.46 -10.59 3.23
CA GLY A 97 5.73 -10.81 4.66
C GLY A 97 5.71 -9.52 5.47
N ASN A 98 6.60 -9.41 6.45
CA ASN A 98 6.86 -8.18 7.20
C ASN A 98 7.74 -7.19 6.45
N ALA A 99 8.45 -7.66 5.41
CA ALA A 99 9.41 -6.85 4.68
C ALA A 99 8.78 -5.74 3.85
N ILE A 100 7.53 -5.92 3.42
CA ILE A 100 6.82 -4.99 2.53
C ILE A 100 5.57 -4.46 3.20
N ALA A 101 5.45 -3.14 3.22
CA ALA A 101 4.27 -2.43 3.68
C ALA A 101 3.47 -1.87 2.49
N PHE A 102 2.18 -2.16 2.47
CA PHE A 102 1.21 -1.59 1.52
C PHE A 102 0.56 -0.38 2.20
N VAL A 103 1.23 0.77 2.12
CA VAL A 103 0.79 2.00 2.78
C VAL A 103 -0.47 2.52 2.12
N ARG A 104 -1.48 2.87 2.92
CA ARG A 104 -2.69 3.55 2.45
C ARG A 104 -2.30 4.96 2.00
N ALA A 105 -2.17 5.18 0.69
CA ALA A 105 -1.65 6.44 0.15
C ALA A 105 -2.45 7.67 0.61
N GLY A 106 -3.76 7.50 0.84
CA GLY A 106 -4.62 8.55 1.39
C GLY A 106 -4.27 9.01 2.82
N THR A 107 -3.37 8.31 3.53
CA THR A 107 -2.88 8.74 4.86
C THR A 107 -1.61 9.58 4.79
N LEU A 108 -1.02 9.75 3.58
CA LEU A 108 0.12 10.62 3.33
C LEU A 108 -0.33 12.09 3.22
N GLU A 109 0.44 13.01 3.77
CA GLU A 109 0.14 14.45 3.76
C GLU A 109 0.04 15.01 2.33
N HIS A 110 0.88 14.53 1.41
CA HIS A 110 0.88 14.90 0.00
C HIS A 110 0.49 13.71 -0.89
N ALA A 111 -0.63 13.05 -0.57
CA ALA A 111 -1.09 11.83 -1.24
C ALA A 111 -1.14 11.96 -2.78
N GLY A 112 -1.52 13.12 -3.31
CA GLY A 112 -1.56 13.39 -4.74
C GLY A 112 -0.23 13.24 -5.48
N ALA A 113 0.91 13.20 -4.77
CA ALA A 113 2.21 12.91 -5.34
C ALA A 113 2.43 11.42 -5.67
N PHE A 114 1.52 10.55 -5.26
CA PHE A 114 1.59 9.09 -5.43
C PHE A 114 0.42 8.54 -6.25
N PRO A 115 0.20 9.01 -7.51
CA PRO A 115 -0.87 8.48 -8.34
C PRO A 115 -0.66 6.98 -8.58
N PRO A 116 -1.73 6.20 -8.81
CA PRO A 116 -1.59 4.79 -9.14
C PRO A 116 -0.77 4.57 -10.43
N ASP A 117 0.25 3.72 -10.34
CA ASP A 117 0.98 3.24 -11.52
C ASP A 117 0.15 2.21 -12.29
N VAL A 118 -0.67 1.44 -11.58
CA VAL A 118 -1.50 0.37 -12.14
C VAL A 118 -2.83 0.23 -11.41
N HIS A 119 -3.86 -0.17 -12.15
CA HIS A 119 -5.16 -0.59 -11.65
C HIS A 119 -5.27 -2.11 -11.73
N ILE A 120 -5.49 -2.78 -10.60
CA ILE A 120 -5.57 -4.25 -10.51
C ILE A 120 -6.96 -4.70 -10.07
N PHE A 121 -7.33 -5.94 -10.45
CA PHE A 121 -8.66 -6.53 -10.21
C PHE A 121 -9.78 -5.68 -10.80
N THR A 122 -9.56 -5.16 -12.02
CA THR A 122 -10.56 -4.34 -12.72
C THR A 122 -11.78 -5.15 -13.18
N SER A 123 -11.74 -6.50 -13.14
CA SER A 123 -12.89 -7.38 -13.35
C SER A 123 -14.04 -7.09 -12.38
N THR A 124 -13.72 -6.58 -11.16
CA THR A 124 -14.71 -6.21 -10.14
C THR A 124 -14.78 -4.70 -9.88
N LYS A 125 -14.21 -3.89 -10.79
CA LYS A 125 -14.30 -2.43 -10.74
C LYS A 125 -15.76 -1.98 -10.85
N GLN A 126 -16.13 -0.95 -10.12
CA GLN A 126 -17.47 -0.35 -10.23
C GLN A 126 -17.71 0.16 -11.65
N PRO A 127 -18.85 -0.19 -12.29
CA PRO A 127 -19.08 0.09 -13.71
C PRO A 127 -19.14 1.61 -14.03
N TRP A 128 -19.57 2.42 -13.07
CA TRP A 128 -19.68 3.87 -13.24
C TRP A 128 -18.34 4.61 -13.04
N LEU A 129 -17.29 3.92 -12.55
CA LEU A 129 -15.97 4.53 -12.39
C LEU A 129 -15.21 4.51 -13.72
N ALA A 130 -15.03 5.66 -14.33
CA ALA A 130 -14.15 5.81 -15.48
C ALA A 130 -12.68 5.84 -15.02
N LEU A 131 -11.82 5.12 -15.73
CA LEU A 131 -10.37 5.19 -15.56
C LEU A 131 -9.77 6.07 -16.66
N PRO A 132 -8.60 6.71 -16.43
CA PRO A 132 -7.87 7.38 -17.50
C PRO A 132 -7.63 6.45 -18.69
N ALA A 133 -7.68 6.98 -19.92
CA ALA A 133 -7.54 6.17 -21.14
C ALA A 133 -6.17 5.49 -21.27
N ASP A 134 -5.14 6.09 -20.67
CA ASP A 134 -3.75 5.60 -20.61
C ASP A 134 -3.44 4.78 -19.37
N ALA A 135 -4.42 4.54 -18.48
CA ALA A 135 -4.22 3.77 -17.26
C ALA A 135 -3.83 2.32 -17.57
N LYS A 136 -2.76 1.86 -16.95
CA LYS A 136 -2.37 0.44 -16.99
C LYS A 136 -3.34 -0.38 -16.14
N THR A 137 -4.14 -1.21 -16.79
CA THR A 137 -5.22 -1.97 -16.15
C THR A 137 -5.02 -3.48 -16.29
N TYR A 138 -5.35 -4.22 -15.23
CA TYR A 138 -5.28 -5.68 -15.18
C TYR A 138 -6.58 -6.21 -14.59
N ALA A 139 -7.22 -7.15 -15.30
CA ALA A 139 -8.48 -7.78 -14.87
C ALA A 139 -8.33 -8.43 -13.48
N GLU A 140 -7.19 -9.08 -13.26
CA GLU A 140 -6.79 -9.68 -11.98
C GLU A 140 -5.46 -9.07 -11.51
N PHE A 141 -4.64 -9.83 -10.76
CA PHE A 141 -3.28 -9.42 -10.44
C PHE A 141 -2.36 -9.69 -11.64
N TYR A 142 -1.35 -8.86 -11.83
CA TYR A 142 -0.37 -8.99 -12.91
C TYR A 142 0.83 -9.85 -12.53
N ASP A 143 1.61 -10.29 -13.52
CA ASP A 143 2.94 -10.86 -13.27
C ASP A 143 3.95 -9.74 -12.96
N PRO A 144 4.54 -9.70 -11.76
CA PRO A 144 5.54 -8.70 -11.41
C PRO A 144 6.75 -8.67 -12.35
N LYS A 145 7.10 -9.81 -12.99
CA LYS A 145 8.20 -9.84 -13.95
C LYS A 145 7.92 -9.04 -15.22
N ALA A 146 6.64 -8.95 -15.59
CA ALA A 146 6.21 -8.20 -16.77
C ALA A 146 6.01 -6.70 -16.50
N VAL A 147 5.72 -6.31 -15.23
CA VAL A 147 5.31 -4.95 -14.88
C VAL A 147 6.39 -4.16 -14.16
N TRP A 148 7.12 -4.81 -13.25
CA TRP A 148 8.14 -4.14 -12.45
C TRP A 148 9.47 -4.06 -13.20
N SER A 149 10.14 -2.93 -13.07
CA SER A 149 11.53 -2.79 -13.52
C SER A 149 12.47 -3.72 -12.72
N ASP A 150 13.65 -3.95 -13.24
CA ASP A 150 14.70 -4.70 -12.53
C ASP A 150 15.04 -4.09 -11.17
N ALA A 151 15.08 -2.75 -11.11
CA ALA A 151 15.35 -2.02 -9.88
C ALA A 151 14.24 -2.24 -8.83
N GLN A 152 12.97 -2.22 -9.22
CA GLN A 152 11.84 -2.50 -8.30
C GLN A 152 11.90 -3.94 -7.78
N ARG A 153 12.17 -4.91 -8.65
CA ARG A 153 12.33 -6.33 -8.26
C ARG A 153 13.53 -6.52 -7.33
N ALA A 154 14.65 -5.86 -7.60
CA ALA A 154 15.83 -5.93 -6.75
C ALA A 154 15.56 -5.37 -5.35
N ARG A 155 14.89 -4.19 -5.26
CA ARG A 155 14.48 -3.58 -3.98
C ARG A 155 13.58 -4.52 -3.18
N TYR A 156 12.57 -5.10 -3.82
CA TYR A 156 11.63 -6.03 -3.17
C TYR A 156 12.34 -7.26 -2.60
N ARG A 157 13.25 -7.90 -3.39
CA ARG A 157 14.04 -9.05 -2.93
C ARG A 157 14.96 -8.67 -1.77
N ALA A 158 15.73 -7.59 -1.92
CA ALA A 158 16.64 -7.13 -0.88
C ALA A 158 15.92 -6.80 0.45
N ALA A 159 14.70 -6.26 0.40
CA ALA A 159 13.89 -6.04 1.61
C ALA A 159 13.55 -7.37 2.29
N LYS A 160 13.12 -8.38 1.53
CA LYS A 160 12.82 -9.72 2.06
C LYS A 160 14.04 -10.40 2.67
N GLU A 161 15.19 -10.31 1.99
CA GLU A 161 16.47 -10.83 2.51
C GLU A 161 16.86 -10.18 3.84
N ARG A 162 16.74 -8.85 3.95
CA ARG A 162 17.01 -8.13 5.22
C ARG A 162 16.06 -8.54 6.35
N ALA A 163 14.82 -8.88 6.02
CA ALA A 163 13.82 -9.35 6.97
C ALA A 163 13.91 -10.85 7.30
N GLY A 164 14.83 -11.59 6.66
CA GLY A 164 14.93 -13.05 6.82
C GLY A 164 13.76 -13.84 6.21
N GLU A 165 13.09 -13.29 5.18
CA GLU A 165 11.88 -13.82 4.54
C GLU A 165 12.11 -14.20 3.07
N ALA A 166 13.34 -14.44 2.67
CA ALA A 166 13.73 -14.78 1.30
C ALA A 166 13.29 -16.21 0.88
#